data_433b2433131523f8f702779e079cccc9
#
_entry.id   433b2433131523f8f702779e079cccc9
#
_cell.length_a   1.000
_cell.length_b   1.000
_cell.length_c   1.000
_cell.angle_alpha   90.00
_cell.angle_beta   90.00
_cell.angle_gamma   90.00
#
_symmetry.space_group_name_H-M   'P 1'
#
loop_
_entity.id
_entity.type
_entity.pdbx_description
1 polymer ?
#
loop_
_entity_poly.entity_id
_entity_poly.type
_entity_poly.pdbx_seq_one_letter_code
_entity_poly.pdbx_strand_id
1 'polypeptide(L)'
;MGGLTALMLAHQEPDRVLSFTDIEGNLAPEDCFLSRQILTHPSGDDDDGFLDDFAERIRRRCSSSSALFAASLRHKVRPGAVRGIFESMVDLSEHGDLMPKFLALPCARMFMYGEENSALSYLAKLAAGGVGLAEIPHCGHWPMYANPVAMWERIAEFIHQGGQAR
;
A
#
# COMPACT_ATOMS: atom_id res chain seq x y z
N MET A 1 1.24 -4.80 -1.58
CA MET A 1 0.56 -6.12 -1.71
C MET A 1 -0.60 -6.25 -0.73
N GLY A 2 -0.39 -6.15 0.59
CA GLY A 2 -1.46 -6.38 1.56
C GLY A 2 -2.73 -5.58 1.31
N GLY A 3 -2.62 -4.29 1.03
CA GLY A 3 -3.77 -3.43 0.72
C GLY A 3 -4.57 -3.90 -0.49
N LEU A 4 -3.88 -4.25 -1.59
CA LEU A 4 -4.52 -4.77 -2.79
C LEU A 4 -5.27 -6.09 -2.52
N THR A 5 -4.63 -7.04 -1.83
CA THR A 5 -5.26 -8.32 -1.47
C THR A 5 -6.47 -8.09 -0.57
N ALA A 6 -6.35 -7.21 0.43
CA ALA A 6 -7.44 -6.85 1.33
C ALA A 6 -8.61 -6.18 0.57
N LEU A 7 -8.32 -5.28 -0.38
CA LEU A 7 -9.33 -4.63 -1.21
C LEU A 7 -10.11 -5.64 -2.06
N MET A 8 -9.40 -6.58 -2.71
CA MET A 8 -10.06 -7.61 -3.51
C MET A 8 -10.96 -8.48 -2.65
N LEU A 9 -10.51 -8.87 -1.45
CA LEU A 9 -11.32 -9.63 -0.50
C LEU A 9 -12.54 -8.83 -0.01
N ALA A 10 -12.35 -7.57 0.37
CA ALA A 10 -13.43 -6.70 0.83
C ALA A 10 -14.49 -6.46 -0.26
N HIS A 11 -14.06 -6.40 -1.52
CA HIS A 11 -14.98 -6.27 -2.65
C HIS A 11 -15.77 -7.56 -2.91
N GLN A 12 -15.18 -8.73 -2.69
CA GLN A 12 -15.84 -10.03 -2.85
C GLN A 12 -16.79 -10.36 -1.69
N GLU A 13 -16.45 -9.95 -0.47
CA GLU A 13 -17.15 -10.27 0.77
C GLU A 13 -17.53 -8.99 1.55
N PRO A 14 -18.26 -8.04 0.93
CA PRO A 14 -18.48 -6.73 1.53
C PRO A 14 -19.24 -6.76 2.85
N ASP A 15 -20.14 -7.71 3.03
CA ASP A 15 -20.96 -7.86 4.25
C ASP A 15 -20.13 -8.30 5.46
N ARG A 16 -18.91 -8.77 5.25
CA ARG A 16 -17.98 -9.21 6.30
C ARG A 16 -17.01 -8.11 6.73
N VAL A 17 -17.03 -6.95 6.07
CA VAL A 17 -16.09 -5.86 6.31
C VAL A 17 -16.80 -4.70 7.02
N LEU A 18 -16.41 -4.45 8.25
CA LEU A 18 -16.97 -3.38 9.07
C LEU A 18 -16.40 -2.00 8.74
N SER A 19 -15.11 -1.96 8.43
CA SER A 19 -14.38 -0.77 8.01
C SER A 19 -13.13 -1.18 7.22
N PHE A 20 -12.64 -0.29 6.37
CA PHE A 20 -11.47 -0.55 5.54
C PHE A 20 -10.46 0.59 5.68
N THR A 21 -9.27 0.29 6.17
CA THR A 21 -8.12 1.20 6.18
C THR A 21 -7.11 0.74 5.16
N ASP A 22 -6.89 1.52 4.12
CA ASP A 22 -5.84 1.31 3.15
C ASP A 22 -4.60 2.12 3.55
N ILE A 23 -3.49 1.45 3.80
CA ILE A 23 -2.22 2.07 4.16
C ILE A 23 -1.31 2.04 2.94
N GLU A 24 -1.35 3.09 2.14
CA GLU A 24 -0.60 3.23 0.88
C GLU A 24 -0.70 2.00 -0.03
N GLY A 25 -1.89 1.39 -0.08
CA GLY A 25 -2.19 0.32 -1.03
C GLY A 25 -2.37 0.86 -2.45
N ASN A 26 -2.22 -0.04 -3.42
CA ASN A 26 -2.39 0.33 -4.81
C ASN A 26 -3.87 0.58 -5.12
N LEU A 27 -4.18 1.76 -5.64
CA LEU A 27 -5.48 2.18 -6.13
C LEU A 27 -5.45 2.64 -7.59
N ALA A 28 -4.25 2.97 -8.10
CA ALA A 28 -4.04 3.47 -9.45
C ALA A 28 -2.75 2.90 -10.08
N PRO A 29 -2.61 2.94 -11.41
CA PRO A 29 -1.39 2.49 -12.10
C PRO A 29 -0.10 3.19 -11.64
N GLU A 30 -0.19 4.44 -11.17
CA GLU A 30 0.97 5.20 -10.67
C GLU A 30 1.58 4.58 -9.40
N ASP A 31 0.81 3.82 -8.62
CA ASP A 31 1.28 3.18 -7.39
C ASP A 31 2.25 2.02 -7.67
N CYS A 32 2.33 1.57 -8.92
CA CYS A 32 3.19 0.46 -9.35
C CYS A 32 4.60 0.86 -9.74
N PHE A 33 5.06 2.08 -9.44
CA PHE A 33 6.37 2.54 -9.92
C PHE A 33 7.55 1.66 -9.43
N LEU A 34 7.44 1.03 -8.26
CA LEU A 34 8.43 0.07 -7.76
C LEU A 34 8.25 -1.33 -8.35
N SER A 35 7.04 -1.87 -8.30
CA SER A 35 6.76 -3.22 -8.78
C SER A 35 6.94 -3.36 -10.30
N ARG A 36 6.67 -2.30 -11.07
CA ARG A 36 6.86 -2.28 -12.53
C ARG A 36 8.32 -2.50 -12.95
N GLN A 37 9.27 -2.23 -12.07
CA GLN A 37 10.69 -2.44 -12.36
C GLN A 37 11.04 -3.92 -12.58
N ILE A 38 10.24 -4.86 -12.06
CA ILE A 38 10.44 -6.28 -12.29
C ILE A 38 10.24 -6.66 -13.76
N LEU A 39 9.37 -5.94 -14.48
CA LEU A 39 9.07 -6.20 -15.89
C LEU A 39 10.27 -5.95 -16.80
N THR A 40 11.15 -5.04 -16.40
CA THR A 40 12.37 -4.69 -17.15
C THR A 40 13.63 -5.35 -16.60
N HIS A 41 13.52 -6.03 -15.47
CA HIS A 41 14.65 -6.78 -14.91
C HIS A 41 14.84 -8.10 -15.69
N PRO A 42 16.06 -8.42 -16.11
CA PRO A 42 16.31 -9.65 -16.86
C PRO A 42 15.72 -10.86 -16.14
N SER A 43 14.95 -11.67 -16.88
CA SER A 43 14.49 -12.97 -16.37
C SER A 43 15.68 -13.94 -16.42
N GLY A 44 16.33 -14.09 -15.28
CA GLY A 44 17.31 -15.14 -15.02
C GLY A 44 16.74 -16.07 -13.95
N ASP A 45 17.40 -17.18 -13.70
CA ASP A 45 17.03 -18.15 -12.67
C ASP A 45 17.08 -17.59 -11.24
N ASP A 46 17.34 -16.28 -11.08
CA ASP A 46 17.72 -15.66 -9.83
C ASP A 46 16.95 -14.36 -9.57
N ASP A 47 15.72 -14.50 -9.06
CA ASP A 47 14.98 -13.39 -8.47
C ASP A 47 15.67 -12.80 -7.21
N ASP A 48 16.74 -13.46 -6.70
CA ASP A 48 17.58 -12.95 -5.62
C ASP A 48 18.29 -11.67 -6.04
N GLY A 49 18.83 -11.62 -7.26
CA GLY A 49 19.48 -10.42 -7.78
C GLY A 49 18.55 -9.21 -7.83
N PHE A 50 17.30 -9.40 -8.26
CA PHE A 50 16.31 -8.31 -8.23
C PHE A 50 16.02 -7.85 -6.80
N LEU A 51 15.81 -8.80 -5.88
CA LEU A 51 15.48 -8.47 -4.49
C LEU A 51 16.64 -7.74 -3.80
N ASP A 52 17.87 -8.12 -4.09
CA ASP A 52 19.07 -7.47 -3.57
C ASP A 52 19.24 -6.04 -4.09
N ASP A 53 19.10 -5.84 -5.39
CA ASP A 53 19.14 -4.52 -6.02
C ASP A 53 18.01 -3.63 -5.52
N PHE A 54 16.82 -4.18 -5.33
CA PHE A 54 15.68 -3.49 -4.77
C PHE A 54 15.94 -3.06 -3.32
N ALA A 55 16.42 -3.97 -2.46
CA ALA A 55 16.75 -3.67 -1.07
C ALA A 55 17.84 -2.61 -0.95
N GLU A 56 18.88 -2.68 -1.79
CA GLU A 56 19.96 -1.70 -1.81
C GLU A 56 19.48 -0.31 -2.24
N ARG A 57 18.62 -0.21 -3.25
CA ARG A 57 18.03 1.08 -3.67
C ARG A 57 17.17 1.69 -2.57
N ILE A 58 16.40 0.89 -1.83
CA ILE A 58 15.61 1.37 -0.70
C ILE A 58 16.52 1.85 0.42
N ARG A 59 17.60 1.10 0.73
CA ARG A 59 18.59 1.48 1.75
C ARG A 59 19.25 2.82 1.46
N ARG A 60 19.51 3.12 0.19
CA ARG A 60 20.13 4.40 -0.25
C ARG A 60 19.22 5.63 -0.10
N ARG A 61 17.94 5.46 0.21
CA ARG A 61 17.01 6.57 0.46
C ARG A 61 17.28 7.34 1.76
N CYS A 62 18.29 6.96 2.51
CA CYS A 62 18.79 7.67 3.70
C CYS A 62 17.75 7.89 4.82
N SER A 63 16.66 7.13 4.86
CA SER A 63 15.73 7.15 5.98
C SER A 63 15.86 5.88 6.83
N SER A 64 15.70 6.01 8.14
CA SER A 64 15.74 4.88 9.07
C SER A 64 14.62 3.87 8.77
N SER A 65 13.43 4.33 8.38
CA SER A 65 12.31 3.49 7.99
C SER A 65 12.61 2.67 6.74
N SER A 66 13.23 3.28 5.73
CA SER A 66 13.68 2.59 4.52
C SER A 66 14.74 1.53 4.84
N ALA A 67 15.70 1.85 5.71
CA ALA A 67 16.74 0.91 6.11
C ALA A 67 16.16 -0.29 6.87
N LEU A 68 15.23 -0.06 7.80
CA LEU A 68 14.55 -1.13 8.54
C LEU A 68 13.71 -2.02 7.61
N PHE A 69 12.98 -1.42 6.68
CA PHE A 69 12.24 -2.19 5.69
C PHE A 69 13.16 -3.04 4.83
N ALA A 70 14.22 -2.46 4.25
CA ALA A 70 15.19 -3.17 3.42
C ALA A 70 15.85 -4.34 4.19
N ALA A 71 16.24 -4.12 5.45
CA ALA A 71 16.81 -5.17 6.29
C ALA A 71 15.83 -6.32 6.54
N SER A 72 14.52 -6.05 6.61
CA SER A 72 13.50 -7.06 6.88
C SER A 72 13.18 -7.94 5.66
N LEU A 73 13.47 -7.49 4.43
CA LEU A 73 13.03 -8.16 3.20
C LEU A 73 13.52 -9.60 3.11
N ARG A 74 14.81 -9.83 3.35
CA ARG A 74 15.40 -11.18 3.25
C ARG A 74 14.82 -12.20 4.23
N HIS A 75 14.19 -11.73 5.31
CA HIS A 75 13.54 -12.59 6.31
C HIS A 75 12.06 -12.80 6.06
N LYS A 76 11.43 -11.95 5.24
CA LYS A 76 9.97 -11.94 5.03
C LYS A 76 9.57 -12.33 3.62
N VAL A 77 10.47 -12.21 2.65
CA VAL A 77 10.17 -12.39 1.23
C VAL A 77 10.97 -13.56 0.69
N ARG A 78 10.31 -14.46 -0.03
CA ARG A 78 10.96 -15.51 -0.81
C ARG A 78 11.26 -14.95 -2.20
N PRO A 79 12.53 -14.91 -2.65
CA PRO A 79 12.90 -14.30 -3.92
C PRO A 79 12.07 -14.84 -5.10
N GLY A 80 11.95 -16.14 -5.26
CA GLY A 80 11.19 -16.75 -6.34
C GLY A 80 9.68 -16.46 -6.37
N ALA A 81 9.13 -15.78 -5.34
CA ALA A 81 7.76 -15.31 -5.35
C ALA A 81 7.61 -13.86 -5.85
N VAL A 82 8.71 -13.10 -5.91
CA VAL A 82 8.68 -11.65 -6.13
C VAL A 82 8.16 -11.32 -7.52
N ARG A 83 8.66 -11.99 -8.56
CA ARG A 83 8.29 -11.73 -9.95
C ARG A 83 6.80 -11.89 -10.17
N GLY A 84 6.25 -13.06 -9.89
CA GLY A 84 4.82 -13.33 -10.11
C GLY A 84 3.91 -12.43 -9.28
N ILE A 85 4.33 -12.07 -8.05
CA ILE A 85 3.62 -11.13 -7.20
C ILE A 85 3.62 -9.72 -7.82
N PHE A 86 4.75 -9.22 -8.29
CA PHE A 86 4.86 -7.88 -8.84
C PHE A 86 4.19 -7.75 -10.20
N GLU A 87 4.29 -8.77 -11.05
CA GLU A 87 3.55 -8.84 -12.32
C GLU A 87 2.04 -8.78 -12.07
N SER A 88 1.54 -9.58 -11.13
CA SER A 88 0.12 -9.55 -10.72
C SER A 88 -0.29 -8.20 -10.13
N MET A 89 0.58 -7.54 -9.34
CA MET A 89 0.31 -6.19 -8.83
C MET A 89 0.16 -5.18 -9.96
N VAL A 90 1.05 -5.21 -10.95
CA VAL A 90 1.00 -4.29 -12.09
C VAL A 90 -0.28 -4.54 -12.88
N ASP A 91 -0.57 -5.78 -13.23
CA ASP A 91 -1.78 -6.14 -13.98
C ASP A 91 -3.05 -5.68 -13.26
N LEU A 92 -3.19 -5.99 -11.97
CA LEU A 92 -4.36 -5.57 -11.18
C LEU A 92 -4.45 -4.04 -11.04
N SER A 93 -3.33 -3.33 -10.92
CA SER A 93 -3.35 -1.87 -10.82
C SER A 93 -3.71 -1.19 -12.14
N GLU A 94 -3.40 -1.81 -13.28
CA GLU A 94 -3.73 -1.31 -14.61
C GLU A 94 -5.14 -1.69 -15.06
N HIS A 95 -5.59 -2.91 -14.75
CA HIS A 95 -6.81 -3.48 -15.33
C HIS A 95 -7.85 -3.91 -14.28
N GLY A 96 -7.51 -3.85 -13.00
CA GLY A 96 -8.35 -4.38 -11.92
C GLY A 96 -9.42 -3.43 -11.39
N ASP A 97 -9.57 -2.22 -11.93
CA ASP A 97 -10.54 -1.21 -11.47
C ASP A 97 -10.47 -0.96 -9.96
N LEU A 98 -9.24 -0.89 -9.39
CA LEU A 98 -9.04 -0.83 -7.94
C LEU A 98 -9.69 0.39 -7.30
N MET A 99 -9.53 1.58 -7.90
CA MET A 99 -10.15 2.81 -7.39
C MET A 99 -11.70 2.72 -7.38
N PRO A 100 -12.38 2.34 -8.47
CA PRO A 100 -13.82 2.09 -8.44
C PRO A 100 -14.24 1.07 -7.37
N LYS A 101 -13.52 -0.05 -7.23
CA LYS A 101 -13.79 -1.06 -6.21
C LYS A 101 -13.68 -0.50 -4.78
N PHE A 102 -12.62 0.28 -4.51
CA PHE A 102 -12.43 0.90 -3.21
C PHE A 102 -13.53 1.90 -2.89
N LEU A 103 -13.90 2.75 -3.86
CA LEU A 103 -14.98 3.74 -3.71
C LEU A 103 -16.37 3.09 -3.56
N ALA A 104 -16.56 1.87 -4.06
CA ALA A 104 -17.83 1.14 -3.99
C ALA A 104 -18.02 0.33 -2.70
N LEU A 105 -17.00 0.20 -1.85
CA LEU A 105 -17.15 -0.54 -0.58
C LEU A 105 -18.23 0.13 0.27
N PRO A 106 -19.20 -0.64 0.82
CA PRO A 106 -20.32 -0.08 1.58
C PRO A 106 -19.96 0.31 3.02
N CYS A 107 -18.75 -0.04 3.47
CA CYS A 107 -18.28 0.27 4.82
C CYS A 107 -17.56 1.62 4.91
N ALA A 108 -17.28 2.09 6.12
CA ALA A 108 -16.41 3.23 6.35
C ALA A 108 -15.00 2.95 5.77
N ARG A 109 -14.43 3.96 5.09
CA ARG A 109 -13.15 3.83 4.37
C ARG A 109 -12.21 4.95 4.78
N MET A 110 -10.94 4.59 4.97
CA MET A 110 -9.86 5.53 5.19
C MET A 110 -8.68 5.17 4.28
N PHE A 111 -8.08 6.18 3.66
CA PHE A 111 -6.81 6.06 2.95
C PHE A 111 -5.74 6.79 3.75
N MET A 112 -4.73 6.05 4.19
CA MET A 112 -3.61 6.56 4.96
C MET A 112 -2.38 6.66 4.08
N TYR A 113 -1.68 7.79 4.15
CA TYR A 113 -0.48 8.05 3.36
C TYR A 113 0.54 8.85 4.17
N GLY A 114 1.82 8.68 3.83
CA GLY A 114 2.87 9.50 4.42
C GLY A 114 2.92 10.91 3.81
N GLU A 115 3.38 11.88 4.59
CA GLU A 115 3.56 13.29 4.17
C GLU A 115 4.33 13.42 2.84
N GLU A 116 5.34 12.58 2.61
CA GLU A 116 6.12 12.55 1.37
C GLU A 116 5.28 12.20 0.13
N ASN A 117 4.11 11.57 0.31
CA ASN A 117 3.18 11.14 -0.73
C ASN A 117 1.93 12.01 -0.82
N SER A 118 1.93 13.20 -0.22
CA SER A 118 0.81 14.16 -0.26
C SER A 118 0.48 14.69 -1.66
N ALA A 119 1.35 14.45 -2.63
CA ALA A 119 1.15 14.83 -4.04
C ALA A 119 0.49 13.73 -4.91
N LEU A 120 0.02 12.61 -4.32
CA LEU A 120 -0.73 11.58 -5.07
C LEU A 120 -1.93 12.18 -5.79
N SER A 121 -2.04 11.93 -7.09
CA SER A 121 -2.99 12.61 -7.98
C SER A 121 -4.45 12.38 -7.63
N TYR A 122 -4.75 11.28 -6.97
CA TYR A 122 -6.10 10.80 -6.69
C TYR A 122 -6.64 11.16 -5.29
N LEU A 123 -5.88 11.81 -4.41
CA LEU A 123 -6.34 12.14 -3.04
C LEU A 123 -7.63 12.98 -3.05
N ALA A 124 -7.70 13.97 -3.94
CA ALA A 124 -8.90 14.79 -4.08
C ALA A 124 -10.14 13.95 -4.51
N LYS A 125 -9.93 12.96 -5.38
CA LYS A 125 -10.99 12.03 -5.81
C LYS A 125 -11.45 11.12 -4.67
N LEU A 126 -10.53 10.64 -3.84
CA LEU A 126 -10.87 9.86 -2.64
C LEU A 126 -11.70 10.68 -1.66
N ALA A 127 -11.28 11.91 -1.35
CA ALA A 127 -12.02 12.81 -0.48
C ALA A 127 -13.43 13.10 -1.01
N ALA A 128 -13.57 13.41 -2.30
CA ALA A 128 -14.86 13.62 -2.95
C ALA A 128 -15.75 12.36 -2.93
N GLY A 129 -15.15 11.15 -2.91
CA GLY A 129 -15.81 9.87 -2.77
C GLY A 129 -16.17 9.49 -1.32
N GLY A 130 -16.00 10.40 -0.36
CA GLY A 130 -16.33 10.16 1.06
C GLY A 130 -15.34 9.27 1.80
N VAL A 131 -14.10 9.13 1.28
CA VAL A 131 -13.01 8.42 1.97
C VAL A 131 -12.34 9.37 2.95
N GLY A 132 -12.17 8.93 4.21
CA GLY A 132 -11.34 9.65 5.18
C GLY A 132 -9.88 9.64 4.74
N LEU A 133 -9.23 10.80 4.72
CA LEU A 133 -7.81 10.90 4.42
C LEU A 133 -7.01 11.06 5.72
N ALA A 134 -5.96 10.27 5.88
CA ALA A 134 -5.06 10.32 7.04
C ALA A 134 -3.61 10.50 6.60
N GLU A 135 -3.12 11.73 6.64
CA GLU A 135 -1.71 12.02 6.44
C GLU A 135 -0.91 11.69 7.70
N ILE A 136 0.20 10.98 7.53
CA ILE A 136 1.13 10.64 8.60
C ILE A 136 2.39 11.51 8.48
N PRO A 137 2.67 12.37 9.47
CA PRO A 137 3.79 13.30 9.40
C PRO A 137 5.13 12.56 9.48
N HIS A 138 6.16 13.16 8.85
CA HIS A 138 7.55 12.67 8.83
C HIS A 138 7.68 11.23 8.32
N CYS A 139 6.90 10.90 7.31
CA CYS A 139 6.74 9.54 6.83
C CYS A 139 6.62 9.51 5.29
N GLY A 140 7.20 8.48 4.69
CA GLY A 140 6.93 8.06 3.33
C GLY A 140 6.08 6.79 3.32
N HIS A 141 6.39 5.86 2.43
CA HIS A 141 5.59 4.65 2.16
C HIS A 141 5.42 3.68 3.35
N TRP A 142 6.20 3.82 4.43
CA TRP A 142 6.18 2.86 5.54
C TRP A 142 5.87 3.51 6.89
N PRO A 143 4.63 3.94 7.14
CA PRO A 143 4.26 4.57 8.40
C PRO A 143 4.49 3.67 9.61
N MET A 144 4.37 2.35 9.46
CA MET A 144 4.63 1.38 10.52
C MET A 144 6.09 1.37 11.01
N TYR A 145 7.02 1.90 10.23
CA TYR A 145 8.43 2.05 10.63
C TYR A 145 8.81 3.50 10.94
N ALA A 146 8.22 4.46 10.22
CA ALA A 146 8.60 5.86 10.34
C ALA A 146 7.89 6.55 11.52
N ASN A 147 6.59 6.36 11.64
CA ASN A 147 5.77 7.00 12.68
C ASN A 147 4.61 6.08 13.13
N PRO A 148 4.92 4.96 13.80
CA PRO A 148 3.89 4.01 14.22
C PRO A 148 2.88 4.59 15.21
N VAL A 149 3.28 5.57 16.03
CA VAL A 149 2.38 6.21 16.99
C VAL A 149 1.25 6.93 16.25
N ALA A 150 1.58 7.86 15.36
CA ALA A 150 0.57 8.60 14.61
C ALA A 150 -0.28 7.63 13.73
N MET A 151 0.34 6.60 13.14
CA MET A 151 -0.38 5.59 12.39
C MET A 151 -1.48 4.91 13.23
N TRP A 152 -1.13 4.41 14.41
CA TRP A 152 -2.08 3.71 15.28
C TRP A 152 -3.12 4.62 15.89
N GLU A 153 -2.78 5.87 16.21
CA GLU A 153 -3.74 6.90 16.67
C GLU A 153 -4.82 7.13 15.59
N ARG A 154 -4.42 7.34 14.34
CA ARG A 154 -5.38 7.52 13.22
C ARG A 154 -6.28 6.31 13.00
N ILE A 155 -5.73 5.10 13.10
CA ILE A 155 -6.53 3.86 12.99
C ILE A 155 -7.54 3.78 14.15
N ALA A 156 -7.11 4.03 15.38
CA ALA A 156 -7.98 4.00 16.54
C ALA A 156 -9.11 5.03 16.44
N GLU A 157 -8.80 6.28 16.10
CA GLU A 157 -9.79 7.34 15.88
C GLU A 157 -10.83 6.92 14.81
N PHE A 158 -10.38 6.40 13.70
CA PHE A 158 -11.25 5.95 12.60
C PHE A 158 -12.20 4.83 13.03
N ILE A 159 -11.69 3.81 13.73
CA ILE A 159 -12.50 2.70 14.22
C ILE A 159 -13.55 3.18 15.22
N HIS A 160 -13.19 4.09 16.15
CA HIS A 160 -14.11 4.64 17.14
C HIS A 160 -15.23 5.46 16.49
N GLN A 161 -14.91 6.27 15.47
CA GLN A 161 -15.91 7.07 14.74
C GLN A 161 -16.87 6.15 13.94
N GLY A 162 -16.36 5.12 13.29
CA GLY A 162 -17.17 4.15 12.55
C GLY A 162 -18.07 3.28 13.43
N GLY A 163 -17.68 3.05 14.70
CA GLY A 163 -18.48 2.32 15.68
C GLY A 163 -19.65 3.13 16.27
N GLN A 164 -19.62 4.47 16.19
CA GLN A 164 -20.69 5.35 16.68
C GLN A 164 -21.78 5.63 15.62
N ALA A 165 -21.52 5.29 14.36
CA ALA A 165 -22.43 5.55 13.23
C ALA A 165 -23.39 4.38 12.94
N ARG A 166 -23.46 3.38 13.81
CA ARG A 166 -24.38 2.22 13.76
C ARG A 166 -25.35 2.24 14.95
#